data_a35c41f7b1fb33e0bea16200909d9607
#
_entry.id   a35c41f7b1fb33e0bea16200909d9607
#
_cell.length_a   1.000
_cell.length_b   1.000
_cell.length_c   1.000
_cell.angle_alpha   90.00
_cell.angle_beta   90.00
_cell.angle_gamma   90.00
#
_symmetry.space_group_name_H-M   'P 1'
#
loop_
_entity.id
_entity.type
_entity.pdbx_description
1 polymer ?
#
loop_
_entity_poly.entity_id
_entity_poly.type
_entity_poly.pdbx_seq_one_letter_code
_entity_poly.pdbx_strand_id
1 'polypeptide(L)'
;RRRILLETGTHSLWVARHLRSMGHEVYVLHARSLRAITESRRKTDRLDARVLAQLGATTAVSVLHTVDVIDESVQSDRAVLLARDLLVRCRTQQISHVRGVTKAWGVQLGSVTSKCFPVRVRERIPAPLLPALVPILESILRLTEAIAAYDEQLKQLAEGRYAHSRLLTQVSGVGTLTALTYLWTIRDPKRFTKSRQVGAYVGLAPGSRASGQRDPQLRITKQGNPMLRRLLVQCAHHILARPSCDGSLRSFGLRIAAQGGKRGKKRAVVAVARKLAVLLHHLW
;
A
#
# COMPACT_ATOMS: atom_id res chain seq x y z
N ARG A 1 -32.68 0.61 -17.30
CA ARG A 1 -31.40 1.12 -16.83
C ARG A 1 -31.61 2.09 -15.68
N ARG A 2 -30.94 1.88 -14.51
CA ARG A 2 -31.05 2.77 -13.34
C ARG A 2 -29.64 3.17 -12.92
N ARG A 3 -29.49 4.37 -12.35
CA ARG A 3 -28.26 4.80 -11.70
C ARG A 3 -28.27 4.30 -10.26
N ILE A 4 -27.19 3.61 -9.87
CA ILE A 4 -27.03 3.00 -8.54
C ILE A 4 -25.74 3.51 -7.94
N LEU A 5 -25.81 4.04 -6.73
CA LEU A 5 -24.64 4.42 -5.93
C LEU A 5 -24.42 3.41 -4.83
N LEU A 6 -23.19 2.99 -4.65
CA LEU A 6 -22.75 2.08 -3.61
C LEU A 6 -21.67 2.74 -2.76
N GLU A 7 -21.66 2.51 -1.47
CA GLU A 7 -20.53 2.84 -0.61
C GLU A 7 -19.43 1.79 -0.72
N THR A 8 -18.16 2.21 -0.55
CA THR A 8 -17.04 1.27 -0.49
C THR A 8 -17.16 0.32 0.71
N GLY A 9 -17.24 -0.96 0.43
CA GLY A 9 -17.29 -2.04 1.42
C GLY A 9 -16.68 -3.32 0.85
N THR A 10 -16.65 -4.38 1.64
CA THR A 10 -16.06 -5.67 1.25
C THR A 10 -16.70 -6.24 -0.01
N HIS A 11 -18.00 -6.09 -0.18
CA HIS A 11 -18.77 -6.63 -1.31
C HIS A 11 -18.94 -5.64 -2.47
N SER A 12 -18.57 -4.37 -2.31
CA SER A 12 -18.91 -3.32 -3.26
C SER A 12 -18.43 -3.59 -4.68
N LEU A 13 -17.24 -4.19 -4.86
CA LEU A 13 -16.70 -4.50 -6.19
C LEU A 13 -17.50 -5.60 -6.90
N TRP A 14 -17.84 -6.67 -6.18
CA TRP A 14 -18.63 -7.76 -6.72
C TRP A 14 -20.05 -7.29 -7.06
N VAL A 15 -20.72 -6.61 -6.12
CA VAL A 15 -22.07 -6.06 -6.34
C VAL A 15 -22.08 -5.08 -7.52
N ALA A 16 -21.07 -4.21 -7.61
CA ALA A 16 -20.99 -3.25 -8.70
C ALA A 16 -20.84 -3.94 -10.08
N ARG A 17 -19.99 -4.98 -10.18
CA ARG A 17 -19.86 -5.74 -11.45
C ARG A 17 -21.15 -6.47 -11.79
N HIS A 18 -21.77 -7.12 -10.82
CA HIS A 18 -23.03 -7.84 -11.02
C HIS A 18 -24.15 -6.90 -11.51
N LEU A 19 -24.34 -5.76 -10.85
CA LEU A 19 -25.34 -4.78 -11.27
C LEU A 19 -25.03 -4.17 -12.67
N ARG A 20 -23.75 -3.99 -13.00
CA ARG A 20 -23.33 -3.53 -14.34
C ARG A 20 -23.65 -4.58 -15.40
N SER A 21 -23.46 -5.88 -15.13
CA SER A 21 -23.83 -6.96 -16.07
C SER A 21 -25.34 -7.03 -16.32
N MET A 22 -26.16 -6.54 -15.37
CA MET A 22 -27.60 -6.38 -15.53
C MET A 22 -27.99 -5.08 -16.29
N GLY A 23 -27.03 -4.34 -16.82
CA GLY A 23 -27.26 -3.11 -17.60
C GLY A 23 -27.48 -1.83 -16.77
N HIS A 24 -27.22 -1.85 -15.46
CA HIS A 24 -27.32 -0.67 -14.62
C HIS A 24 -26.07 0.22 -14.68
N GLU A 25 -26.24 1.51 -14.43
CA GLU A 25 -25.17 2.49 -14.31
C GLU A 25 -24.72 2.56 -12.83
N VAL A 26 -23.57 1.96 -12.50
CA VAL A 26 -23.16 1.77 -11.10
C VAL A 26 -21.88 2.51 -10.76
N TYR A 27 -21.93 3.31 -9.70
CA TYR A 27 -20.82 4.05 -9.15
C TYR A 27 -20.57 3.64 -7.70
N VAL A 28 -19.30 3.37 -7.38
CA VAL A 28 -18.87 3.10 -6.01
C VAL A 28 -18.26 4.38 -5.44
N LEU A 29 -18.78 4.88 -4.35
CA LEU A 29 -18.36 6.12 -3.71
C LEU A 29 -17.44 5.84 -2.53
N HIS A 30 -16.45 6.69 -2.35
CA HIS A 30 -15.54 6.58 -1.21
C HIS A 30 -16.27 7.06 0.07
N ALA A 31 -16.37 6.20 1.10
CA ALA A 31 -17.09 6.47 2.34
C ALA A 31 -16.73 7.82 3.01
N ARG A 32 -15.45 8.20 2.98
CA ARG A 32 -14.98 9.48 3.54
C ARG A 32 -15.48 10.71 2.79
N SER A 33 -15.91 10.56 1.54
CA SER A 33 -16.44 11.66 0.73
C SER A 33 -17.92 11.91 1.01
N LEU A 34 -18.56 10.95 1.69
CA LEU A 34 -19.99 10.98 2.01
C LEU A 34 -20.24 11.55 3.41
N ARG A 35 -19.62 12.71 3.72
CA ARG A 35 -19.79 13.35 5.04
C ARG A 35 -21.25 13.54 5.45
N ALA A 36 -22.12 13.85 4.50
CA ALA A 36 -23.56 13.99 4.74
C ALA A 36 -24.22 12.72 5.32
N ILE A 37 -23.63 11.53 5.03
CA ILE A 37 -24.13 10.26 5.57
C ILE A 37 -23.51 9.99 6.95
N THR A 38 -22.26 10.39 7.17
CA THR A 38 -21.52 10.08 8.39
C THR A 38 -21.82 11.02 9.56
N GLU A 39 -22.35 12.21 9.32
CA GLU A 39 -22.64 13.22 10.34
C GLU A 39 -24.03 13.04 11.01
N SER A 40 -24.86 12.12 10.52
CA SER A 40 -26.14 11.83 11.15
C SER A 40 -25.98 11.12 12.49
N ARG A 41 -26.58 11.69 13.56
CA ARG A 41 -26.65 11.03 14.89
C ARG A 41 -27.52 9.77 14.92
N ARG A 42 -28.37 9.56 13.91
CA ARG A 42 -29.20 8.37 13.71
C ARG A 42 -28.71 7.64 12.47
N LYS A 43 -27.81 6.68 12.66
CA LYS A 43 -27.25 5.88 11.58
C LYS A 43 -28.03 4.56 11.47
N THR A 44 -28.71 4.38 10.31
CA THR A 44 -29.35 3.12 9.93
C THR A 44 -29.10 2.87 8.45
N ASP A 45 -28.91 1.61 8.06
CA ASP A 45 -28.66 1.23 6.66
C ASP A 45 -29.72 1.77 5.70
N ARG A 46 -31.00 1.84 6.16
CA ARG A 46 -32.11 2.38 5.39
C ARG A 46 -31.95 3.89 5.12
N LEU A 47 -31.44 4.64 6.08
CA LEU A 47 -31.20 6.08 5.96
C LEU A 47 -30.02 6.32 5.01
N ASP A 48 -28.95 5.55 5.16
CA ASP A 48 -27.77 5.61 4.32
C ASP A 48 -28.12 5.28 2.87
N ALA A 49 -28.93 4.25 2.62
CA ALA A 49 -29.43 3.91 1.28
C ALA A 49 -30.30 5.02 0.68
N ARG A 50 -31.15 5.67 1.47
CA ARG A 50 -31.97 6.82 1.01
C ARG A 50 -31.10 8.00 0.60
N VAL A 51 -30.10 8.35 1.39
CA VAL A 51 -29.17 9.45 1.09
C VAL A 51 -28.36 9.15 -0.20
N LEU A 52 -27.88 7.90 -0.36
CA LEU A 52 -27.21 7.49 -1.60
C LEU A 52 -28.13 7.58 -2.82
N ALA A 53 -29.39 7.15 -2.69
CA ALA A 53 -30.37 7.26 -3.77
C ALA A 53 -30.64 8.72 -4.14
N GLN A 54 -30.79 9.60 -3.15
CA GLN A 54 -31.00 11.03 -3.36
C GLN A 54 -29.78 11.69 -4.01
N LEU A 55 -28.55 11.38 -3.56
CA LEU A 55 -27.34 11.87 -4.21
C LEU A 55 -27.24 11.41 -5.67
N GLY A 56 -27.60 10.15 -5.94
CA GLY A 56 -27.63 9.62 -7.30
C GLY A 56 -28.63 10.29 -8.23
N ALA A 57 -29.73 10.79 -7.68
CA ALA A 57 -30.77 11.51 -8.43
C ALA A 57 -30.40 12.98 -8.69
N THR A 58 -29.76 13.65 -7.73
CA THR A 58 -29.58 15.10 -7.73
C THR A 58 -28.18 15.57 -8.11
N THR A 59 -27.15 14.71 -7.98
CA THR A 59 -25.76 15.14 -8.13
C THR A 59 -25.17 14.64 -9.45
N ALA A 60 -24.48 15.52 -10.18
CA ALA A 60 -23.71 15.12 -11.35
C ALA A 60 -22.56 14.18 -10.95
N VAL A 61 -22.36 13.11 -11.73
CA VAL A 61 -21.33 12.09 -11.45
C VAL A 61 -19.92 12.68 -11.38
N SER A 62 -19.65 13.71 -12.17
CA SER A 62 -18.36 14.42 -12.20
C SER A 62 -17.98 15.07 -10.86
N VAL A 63 -18.96 15.36 -10.00
CA VAL A 63 -18.75 15.93 -8.66
C VAL A 63 -18.55 14.84 -7.60
N LEU A 64 -18.99 13.61 -7.90
CA LEU A 64 -18.89 12.49 -6.97
C LEU A 64 -17.47 11.90 -6.98
N HIS A 65 -16.91 11.70 -5.80
CA HIS A 65 -15.63 11.00 -5.64
C HIS A 65 -15.81 9.49 -5.78
N THR A 66 -15.80 9.01 -7.01
CA THR A 66 -15.98 7.60 -7.34
C THR A 66 -14.69 6.81 -7.17
N VAL A 67 -14.83 5.54 -6.76
CA VAL A 67 -13.78 4.54 -6.74
C VAL A 67 -13.95 3.65 -7.98
N ASP A 68 -12.85 3.41 -8.67
CA ASP A 68 -12.87 2.53 -9.83
C ASP A 68 -13.20 1.09 -9.44
N VAL A 69 -14.16 0.52 -10.15
CA VAL A 69 -14.45 -0.92 -10.08
C VAL A 69 -13.42 -1.65 -10.94
N ILE A 70 -12.55 -2.40 -10.29
CA ILE A 70 -11.52 -3.20 -10.97
C ILE A 70 -12.11 -4.47 -11.56
N ASP A 71 -11.55 -4.91 -12.69
CA ASP A 71 -11.90 -6.16 -13.33
C ASP A 71 -11.49 -7.37 -12.47
N GLU A 72 -12.16 -8.50 -12.64
CA GLU A 72 -11.88 -9.72 -11.87
C GLU A 72 -10.45 -10.20 -12.04
N SER A 73 -9.92 -10.13 -13.26
CA SER A 73 -8.55 -10.53 -13.55
C SER A 73 -7.53 -9.68 -12.76
N VAL A 74 -7.71 -8.37 -12.74
CA VAL A 74 -6.86 -7.46 -11.94
C VAL A 74 -7.05 -7.68 -10.44
N GLN A 75 -8.28 -8.00 -10.02
CA GLN A 75 -8.56 -8.32 -8.61
C GLN A 75 -7.87 -9.62 -8.19
N SER A 76 -7.88 -10.64 -9.05
CA SER A 76 -7.18 -11.91 -8.84
C SER A 76 -5.66 -11.70 -8.74
N ASP A 77 -5.06 -10.97 -9.68
CA ASP A 77 -3.63 -10.66 -9.66
C ASP A 77 -3.22 -9.90 -8.38
N ARG A 78 -4.05 -8.96 -7.94
CA ARG A 78 -3.85 -8.25 -6.66
C ARG A 78 -3.98 -9.16 -5.45
N ALA A 79 -4.81 -10.20 -5.50
CA ALA A 79 -4.96 -11.15 -4.41
C ALA A 79 -3.66 -11.91 -4.12
N VAL A 80 -2.88 -12.26 -5.16
CA VAL A 80 -1.54 -12.85 -5.01
C VAL A 80 -0.62 -11.95 -4.18
N LEU A 81 -0.58 -10.66 -4.49
CA LEU A 81 0.23 -9.69 -3.74
C LEU A 81 -0.23 -9.54 -2.29
N LEU A 82 -1.54 -9.50 -2.05
CA LEU A 82 -2.11 -9.37 -0.70
C LEU A 82 -1.84 -10.63 0.13
N ALA A 83 -1.96 -11.82 -0.45
CA ALA A 83 -1.64 -13.09 0.19
C ALA A 83 -0.16 -13.13 0.57
N ARG A 84 0.74 -12.78 -0.36
CA ARG A 84 2.17 -12.66 -0.08
C ARG A 84 2.45 -11.70 1.09
N ASP A 85 1.84 -10.52 1.10
CA ASP A 85 2.03 -9.53 2.17
C ASP A 85 1.56 -10.06 3.55
N LEU A 86 0.46 -10.81 3.55
CA LEU A 86 -0.02 -11.49 4.75
C LEU A 86 1.02 -12.49 5.27
N LEU A 87 1.54 -13.36 4.40
CA LEU A 87 2.54 -14.37 4.81
C LEU A 87 3.84 -13.73 5.32
N VAL A 88 4.29 -12.62 4.72
CA VAL A 88 5.45 -11.86 5.22
C VAL A 88 5.20 -11.33 6.62
N ARG A 89 4.01 -10.82 6.91
CA ARG A 89 3.64 -10.34 8.25
C ARG A 89 3.59 -11.48 9.26
N CYS A 90 2.95 -12.60 8.91
CA CYS A 90 2.90 -13.80 9.77
C CYS A 90 4.30 -14.30 10.09
N ARG A 91 5.17 -14.42 9.09
CA ARG A 91 6.58 -14.83 9.29
C ARG A 91 7.32 -13.87 10.22
N THR A 92 7.18 -12.57 10.01
CA THR A 92 7.83 -11.56 10.86
C THR A 92 7.35 -11.63 12.30
N GLN A 93 6.06 -11.86 12.52
CA GLN A 93 5.47 -12.02 13.84
C GLN A 93 6.02 -13.26 14.55
N GLN A 94 6.11 -14.39 13.84
CA GLN A 94 6.66 -15.63 14.38
C GLN A 94 8.16 -15.48 14.74
N ILE A 95 8.97 -14.87 13.86
CA ILE A 95 10.37 -14.56 14.14
C ILE A 95 10.51 -13.70 15.39
N SER A 96 9.66 -12.68 15.52
CA SER A 96 9.67 -11.78 16.69
C SER A 96 9.31 -12.53 17.97
N HIS A 97 8.34 -13.44 17.89
CA HIS A 97 7.95 -14.30 19.02
C HIS A 97 9.11 -15.19 19.47
N VAL A 98 9.76 -15.92 18.56
CA VAL A 98 10.93 -16.77 18.87
C VAL A 98 12.03 -15.95 19.55
N ARG A 99 12.34 -14.76 19.00
CA ARG A 99 13.33 -13.84 19.59
C ARG A 99 12.93 -13.35 20.99
N GLY A 100 11.65 -13.10 21.21
CA GLY A 100 11.14 -12.66 22.51
C GLY A 100 11.28 -13.75 23.57
N VAL A 101 10.85 -14.98 23.25
CA VAL A 101 10.92 -16.14 24.15
C VAL A 101 12.38 -16.47 24.51
N THR A 102 13.26 -16.58 23.52
CA THR A 102 14.68 -16.89 23.79
C THR A 102 15.38 -15.79 24.57
N LYS A 103 15.03 -14.52 24.33
CA LYS A 103 15.58 -13.39 25.09
C LYS A 103 15.18 -13.44 26.56
N ALA A 104 13.98 -13.88 26.90
CA ALA A 104 13.55 -14.08 28.28
C ALA A 104 14.37 -15.19 29.00
N TRP A 105 15.02 -16.08 28.26
CA TRP A 105 15.97 -17.09 28.74
C TRP A 105 17.43 -16.63 28.68
N GLY A 106 17.69 -15.34 28.49
CA GLY A 106 19.04 -14.78 28.41
C GLY A 106 19.76 -15.01 27.08
N VAL A 107 19.11 -15.66 26.09
CA VAL A 107 19.73 -16.02 24.81
C VAL A 107 19.36 -14.98 23.72
N GLN A 108 20.39 -14.36 23.13
CA GLN A 108 20.24 -13.45 21.98
C GLN A 108 20.59 -14.17 20.68
N LEU A 109 19.63 -14.28 19.77
CA LEU A 109 19.79 -15.00 18.50
C LEU A 109 20.59 -14.23 17.43
N GLY A 110 20.99 -12.99 17.71
CA GLY A 110 21.80 -12.17 16.80
C GLY A 110 21.06 -11.72 15.53
N SER A 111 21.79 -11.14 14.59
CA SER A 111 21.25 -10.72 13.31
C SER A 111 21.26 -11.87 12.31
N VAL A 112 20.09 -12.40 11.99
CA VAL A 112 19.89 -13.47 11.00
C VAL A 112 18.80 -13.05 10.03
N THR A 113 19.04 -13.29 8.73
CA THR A 113 18.03 -13.00 7.69
C THR A 113 16.81 -13.90 7.86
N SER A 114 15.61 -13.39 7.54
CA SER A 114 14.36 -14.14 7.69
C SER A 114 14.37 -15.48 6.94
N LYS A 115 15.07 -15.56 5.81
CA LYS A 115 15.19 -16.78 5.00
C LYS A 115 15.96 -17.89 5.69
N CYS A 116 17.05 -17.53 6.37
CA CYS A 116 17.94 -18.51 7.04
C CYS A 116 17.59 -18.67 8.54
N PHE A 117 16.63 -17.90 9.05
CA PHE A 117 16.35 -17.84 10.48
C PHE A 117 16.04 -19.22 11.10
N PRO A 118 15.12 -20.05 10.55
CA PRO A 118 14.76 -21.32 11.17
C PRO A 118 15.94 -22.26 11.36
N VAL A 119 16.81 -22.33 10.35
CA VAL A 119 17.96 -23.24 10.36
C VAL A 119 19.05 -22.74 11.31
N ARG A 120 19.43 -21.45 11.18
CA ARG A 120 20.57 -20.90 11.93
C ARG A 120 20.32 -20.70 13.43
N VAL A 121 19.06 -20.56 13.84
CA VAL A 121 18.76 -20.32 15.26
C VAL A 121 18.48 -21.59 16.05
N ARG A 122 18.17 -22.70 15.39
CA ARG A 122 17.74 -23.95 16.04
C ARG A 122 18.74 -24.41 17.11
N GLU A 123 20.04 -24.43 16.79
CA GLU A 123 21.09 -24.86 17.67
C GLU A 123 21.36 -23.89 18.85
N ARG A 124 20.84 -22.65 18.75
CA ARG A 124 21.01 -21.66 19.80
C ARG A 124 19.83 -21.60 20.78
N ILE A 125 18.77 -22.36 20.50
CA ILE A 125 17.59 -22.40 21.35
C ILE A 125 17.88 -23.36 22.53
N PRO A 126 17.65 -22.91 23.77
CA PRO A 126 17.74 -23.76 24.93
C PRO A 126 16.88 -25.01 24.81
N ALA A 127 17.42 -26.17 25.17
CA ALA A 127 16.73 -27.46 25.06
C ALA A 127 15.30 -27.48 25.63
N PRO A 128 15.00 -26.88 26.80
CA PRO A 128 13.65 -26.85 27.35
C PRO A 128 12.64 -26.06 26.49
N LEU A 129 13.11 -25.17 25.61
CA LEU A 129 12.24 -24.36 24.72
C LEU A 129 11.99 -25.04 23.35
N LEU A 130 12.77 -26.06 23.00
CA LEU A 130 12.66 -26.73 21.71
C LEU A 130 11.27 -27.30 21.44
N PRO A 131 10.58 -27.99 22.37
CA PRO A 131 9.23 -28.49 22.09
C PRO A 131 8.23 -27.41 21.70
N ALA A 132 8.35 -26.23 22.28
CA ALA A 132 7.46 -25.10 21.99
C ALA A 132 7.86 -24.34 20.71
N LEU A 133 9.16 -24.23 20.40
CA LEU A 133 9.63 -23.35 19.33
C LEU A 133 9.88 -24.09 18.01
N VAL A 134 10.14 -25.40 18.01
CA VAL A 134 10.38 -26.17 16.77
C VAL A 134 9.19 -26.09 15.80
N PRO A 135 7.92 -26.27 16.22
CA PRO A 135 6.78 -26.13 15.32
C PRO A 135 6.67 -24.72 14.69
N ILE A 136 7.08 -23.68 15.45
CA ILE A 136 7.10 -22.31 14.94
C ILE A 136 8.21 -22.14 13.91
N LEU A 137 9.40 -22.70 14.13
CA LEU A 137 10.49 -22.67 13.15
C LEU A 137 10.11 -23.36 11.84
N GLU A 138 9.45 -24.51 11.91
CA GLU A 138 8.92 -25.21 10.74
C GLU A 138 7.85 -24.39 10.00
N SER A 139 6.97 -23.72 10.74
CA SER A 139 6.01 -22.80 10.15
C SER A 139 6.70 -21.64 9.42
N ILE A 140 7.76 -21.05 9.99
CA ILE A 140 8.56 -19.99 9.36
C ILE A 140 9.19 -20.50 8.06
N LEU A 141 9.64 -21.75 8.01
CA LEU A 141 10.21 -22.37 6.82
C LEU A 141 9.16 -22.46 5.71
N ARG A 142 8.01 -23.07 6.01
CA ARG A 142 6.88 -23.19 5.06
C ARG A 142 6.38 -21.82 4.55
N LEU A 143 6.29 -20.82 5.44
CA LEU A 143 5.95 -19.46 5.05
C LEU A 143 6.99 -18.86 4.10
N THR A 144 8.28 -19.17 4.31
CA THR A 144 9.35 -18.65 3.45
C THR A 144 9.29 -19.24 2.04
N GLU A 145 8.98 -20.53 1.92
CA GLU A 145 8.77 -21.21 0.63
C GLU A 145 7.55 -20.66 -0.10
N ALA A 146 6.42 -20.52 0.59
CA ALA A 146 5.21 -19.97 0.01
C ALA A 146 5.39 -18.51 -0.45
N ILE A 147 6.13 -17.69 0.30
CA ILE A 147 6.47 -16.31 -0.10
C ILE A 147 7.31 -16.33 -1.39
N ALA A 148 8.28 -17.25 -1.50
CA ALA A 148 9.12 -17.38 -2.70
C ALA A 148 8.28 -17.77 -3.94
N ALA A 149 7.31 -18.67 -3.78
CA ALA A 149 6.39 -19.04 -4.84
C ALA A 149 5.53 -17.86 -5.31
N TYR A 150 5.01 -17.05 -4.39
CA TYR A 150 4.29 -15.81 -4.76
C TYR A 150 5.21 -14.76 -5.39
N ASP A 151 6.47 -14.65 -4.98
CA ASP A 151 7.43 -13.76 -5.62
C ASP A 151 7.66 -14.13 -7.08
N GLU A 152 7.75 -15.43 -7.39
CA GLU A 152 7.87 -15.92 -8.77
C GLU A 152 6.59 -15.66 -9.60
N GLN A 153 5.41 -15.92 -9.04
CA GLN A 153 4.14 -15.59 -9.72
C GLN A 153 4.03 -14.10 -10.05
N LEU A 154 4.41 -13.23 -9.11
CA LEU A 154 4.38 -11.77 -9.32
C LEU A 154 5.40 -11.33 -10.38
N LYS A 155 6.54 -12.00 -10.46
CA LYS A 155 7.53 -11.79 -11.53
C LYS A 155 6.97 -12.18 -12.90
N GLN A 156 6.35 -13.35 -13.02
CA GLN A 156 5.69 -13.79 -14.25
C GLN A 156 4.57 -12.83 -14.68
N LEU A 157 3.76 -12.33 -13.76
CA LEU A 157 2.76 -11.30 -14.06
C LEU A 157 3.40 -10.01 -14.59
N ALA A 158 4.52 -9.59 -14.01
CA ALA A 158 5.24 -8.39 -14.45
C ALA A 158 5.89 -8.54 -15.81
N GLU A 159 6.38 -9.73 -16.14
CA GLU A 159 7.00 -10.04 -17.44
C GLU A 159 5.97 -10.25 -18.55
N GLY A 160 4.81 -10.81 -18.21
CA GLY A 160 3.72 -11.07 -19.13
C GLY A 160 2.71 -9.93 -19.21
N ARG A 161 1.58 -10.07 -18.50
CA ARG A 161 0.44 -9.14 -18.57
C ARG A 161 0.79 -7.69 -18.27
N TYR A 162 1.78 -7.44 -17.40
CA TYR A 162 2.20 -6.11 -16.98
C TYR A 162 3.61 -5.77 -17.46
N ALA A 163 4.00 -6.16 -18.68
CA ALA A 163 5.34 -5.96 -19.26
C ALA A 163 5.79 -4.48 -19.20
N HIS A 164 4.85 -3.54 -19.27
CA HIS A 164 5.14 -2.10 -19.09
C HIS A 164 5.62 -1.74 -17.68
N SER A 165 5.54 -2.64 -16.69
CA SER A 165 6.17 -2.46 -15.38
C SER A 165 7.68 -2.26 -15.46
N ARG A 166 8.33 -2.72 -16.56
CA ARG A 166 9.76 -2.52 -16.84
C ARG A 166 10.14 -1.05 -16.88
N LEU A 167 9.24 -0.17 -17.34
CA LEU A 167 9.48 1.28 -17.33
C LEU A 167 9.71 1.80 -15.91
N LEU A 168 8.95 1.28 -14.96
CA LEU A 168 9.03 1.72 -13.57
C LEU A 168 10.22 1.11 -12.82
N THR A 169 10.60 -0.12 -13.15
CA THR A 169 11.75 -0.80 -12.52
C THR A 169 13.11 -0.28 -12.98
N GLN A 170 13.16 0.56 -14.02
CA GLN A 170 14.37 1.29 -14.42
C GLN A 170 14.84 2.28 -13.33
N VAL A 171 13.91 2.74 -12.48
CA VAL A 171 14.26 3.63 -11.38
C VAL A 171 14.93 2.84 -10.27
N SER A 172 16.18 3.17 -9.98
CA SER A 172 16.97 2.51 -8.94
C SER A 172 16.21 2.52 -7.61
N GLY A 173 16.09 1.33 -6.99
CA GLY A 173 15.34 1.14 -5.76
C GLY A 173 13.86 0.78 -5.95
N VAL A 174 13.35 0.76 -7.17
CA VAL A 174 11.99 0.31 -7.49
C VAL A 174 12.04 -1.13 -8.00
N GLY A 175 11.51 -2.06 -7.21
CA GLY A 175 11.39 -3.47 -7.59
C GLY A 175 10.00 -3.82 -8.15
N THR A 176 9.88 -5.06 -8.63
CA THR A 176 8.65 -5.62 -9.23
C THR A 176 7.40 -5.39 -8.37
N LEU A 177 7.48 -5.62 -7.06
CA LEU A 177 6.34 -5.43 -6.15
C LEU A 177 5.85 -3.99 -6.14
N THR A 178 6.77 -3.03 -6.14
CA THR A 178 6.43 -1.60 -6.16
C THR A 178 5.82 -1.22 -7.50
N ALA A 179 6.41 -1.67 -8.61
CA ALA A 179 5.92 -1.41 -9.96
C ALA A 179 4.50 -1.95 -10.15
N LEU A 180 4.25 -3.23 -9.86
CA LEU A 180 2.92 -3.82 -9.97
C LEU A 180 1.89 -3.12 -9.06
N THR A 181 2.25 -2.87 -7.79
CA THR A 181 1.35 -2.16 -6.86
C THR A 181 1.03 -0.76 -7.37
N TYR A 182 1.99 -0.08 -7.99
CA TYR A 182 1.82 1.23 -8.59
C TYR A 182 0.82 1.15 -9.76
N LEU A 183 1.05 0.25 -10.74
CA LEU A 183 0.18 0.05 -11.89
C LEU A 183 -1.26 -0.27 -11.46
N TRP A 184 -1.44 -1.19 -10.53
CA TRP A 184 -2.77 -1.57 -10.03
C TRP A 184 -3.46 -0.50 -9.21
N THR A 185 -2.72 0.45 -8.64
CA THR A 185 -3.30 1.54 -7.85
C THR A 185 -3.64 2.74 -8.74
N ILE A 186 -2.78 3.10 -9.67
CA ILE A 186 -2.98 4.22 -10.59
C ILE A 186 -3.93 3.83 -11.73
N ARG A 187 -3.77 2.63 -12.31
CA ARG A 187 -4.55 2.00 -13.38
C ARG A 187 -4.44 2.71 -14.73
N ASP A 188 -4.78 3.97 -14.79
CA ASP A 188 -4.69 4.81 -15.98
C ASP A 188 -3.98 6.10 -15.62
N PRO A 189 -2.79 6.37 -16.21
CA PRO A 189 -2.07 7.61 -15.95
C PRO A 189 -2.83 8.85 -16.43
N LYS A 190 -3.66 8.73 -17.46
CA LYS A 190 -4.46 9.84 -18.03
C LYS A 190 -5.51 10.40 -17.06
N ARG A 191 -5.82 9.69 -15.99
CA ARG A 191 -6.72 10.19 -14.91
C ARG A 191 -6.18 11.44 -14.21
N PHE A 192 -4.88 11.68 -14.31
CA PHE A 192 -4.23 12.82 -13.64
C PHE A 192 -3.78 13.84 -14.68
N THR A 193 -4.41 15.01 -14.68
CA THR A 193 -4.03 16.12 -15.56
C THR A 193 -2.63 16.66 -15.26
N LYS A 194 -2.16 16.50 -14.02
CA LYS A 194 -0.81 16.87 -13.57
C LYS A 194 -0.22 15.77 -12.73
N SER A 195 0.98 15.27 -13.07
CA SER A 195 1.65 14.18 -12.35
C SER A 195 1.83 14.43 -10.86
N ARG A 196 1.94 15.69 -10.43
CA ARG A 196 2.02 16.07 -9.00
C ARG A 196 0.79 15.64 -8.17
N GLN A 197 -0.38 15.45 -8.82
CA GLN A 197 -1.60 14.99 -8.16
C GLN A 197 -1.47 13.56 -7.64
N VAL A 198 -0.63 12.73 -8.27
CA VAL A 198 -0.37 11.35 -7.82
C VAL A 198 0.19 11.33 -6.40
N GLY A 199 1.06 12.27 -6.04
CA GLY A 199 1.59 12.37 -4.67
C GLY A 199 0.50 12.59 -3.61
N ALA A 200 -0.53 13.36 -3.94
CA ALA A 200 -1.71 13.55 -3.07
C ALA A 200 -2.60 12.31 -3.06
N TYR A 201 -2.86 11.72 -4.24
CA TYR A 201 -3.67 10.51 -4.39
C TYR A 201 -3.15 9.32 -3.56
N VAL A 202 -1.82 9.14 -3.49
CA VAL A 202 -1.21 8.10 -2.65
C VAL A 202 -1.03 8.52 -1.18
N GLY A 203 -1.50 9.71 -0.81
CA GLY A 203 -1.49 10.21 0.56
C GLY A 203 -0.12 10.61 1.10
N LEU A 204 0.80 10.99 0.22
CA LEU A 204 2.14 11.50 0.56
C LEU A 204 2.21 13.03 0.57
N ALA A 205 1.10 13.72 0.25
CA ALA A 205 1.00 15.16 0.43
C ALA A 205 0.64 15.53 1.87
N PRO A 206 1.14 16.66 2.40
CA PRO A 206 0.68 17.20 3.68
C PRO A 206 -0.82 17.46 3.65
N GLY A 207 -1.49 17.26 4.77
CA GLY A 207 -2.84 17.78 4.96
C GLY A 207 -2.79 19.31 4.98
N SER A 208 -3.88 19.95 4.57
CA SER A 208 -4.08 21.41 4.71
C SER A 208 -5.17 21.67 5.75
N ARG A 209 -4.93 22.63 6.62
CA ARG A 209 -5.90 23.12 7.59
C ARG A 209 -5.69 24.63 7.76
N ALA A 210 -5.76 25.33 6.62
CA ALA A 210 -5.64 26.77 6.60
C ALA A 210 -6.93 27.42 7.12
N SER A 211 -6.78 28.37 8.02
CA SER A 211 -7.86 29.20 8.58
C SER A 211 -7.31 30.61 8.80
N GLY A 212 -7.79 31.58 8.06
CA GLY A 212 -7.28 32.96 8.06
C GLY A 212 -5.78 32.99 7.75
N GLN A 213 -4.98 33.61 8.61
CA GLN A 213 -3.52 33.68 8.45
C GLN A 213 -2.75 32.45 8.94
N ARG A 214 -3.43 31.44 9.49
CA ARG A 214 -2.79 30.23 10.00
C ARG A 214 -2.78 29.14 8.94
N ASP A 215 -1.58 28.73 8.47
CA ASP A 215 -1.35 27.56 7.63
C ASP A 215 -0.31 26.61 8.29
N PRO A 216 -0.73 25.80 9.28
CA PRO A 216 0.19 24.94 10.00
C PRO A 216 0.67 23.78 9.09
N GLN A 217 1.97 23.48 9.14
CA GLN A 217 2.53 22.31 8.46
C GLN A 217 2.01 21.01 9.09
N LEU A 218 1.07 20.36 8.45
CA LEU A 218 0.48 19.12 8.91
C LEU A 218 1.29 17.89 8.44
N ARG A 219 1.00 16.75 9.06
CA ARG A 219 1.49 15.45 8.59
C ARG A 219 0.84 15.08 7.25
N ILE A 220 1.41 14.09 6.56
CA ILE A 220 0.81 13.55 5.34
C ILE A 220 -0.60 13.03 5.59
N THR A 221 -1.48 13.16 4.57
CA THR A 221 -2.90 12.79 4.68
C THR A 221 -3.11 11.30 4.92
N LYS A 222 -2.19 10.44 4.47
CA LYS A 222 -2.30 8.97 4.48
C LYS A 222 -3.55 8.44 3.74
N GLN A 223 -4.15 9.25 2.88
CA GLN A 223 -5.23 8.82 1.99
C GLN A 223 -4.72 7.83 0.93
N GLY A 224 -5.65 7.16 0.24
CA GLY A 224 -5.30 6.21 -0.81
C GLY A 224 -4.68 4.90 -0.31
N ASN A 225 -4.02 4.18 -1.20
CA ASN A 225 -3.54 2.82 -0.96
C ASN A 225 -2.38 2.78 0.06
N PRO A 226 -2.56 2.16 1.24
CA PRO A 226 -1.52 2.12 2.28
C PRO A 226 -0.33 1.24 1.88
N MET A 227 -0.56 0.19 1.07
CA MET A 227 0.50 -0.70 0.61
C MET A 227 1.45 0.01 -0.35
N LEU A 228 0.90 0.70 -1.37
CA LEU A 228 1.71 1.48 -2.29
C LEU A 228 2.53 2.55 -1.55
N ARG A 229 1.90 3.27 -0.63
CA ARG A 229 2.60 4.27 0.19
C ARG A 229 3.76 3.68 0.99
N ARG A 230 3.56 2.50 1.62
CA ARG A 230 4.62 1.78 2.34
C ARG A 230 5.77 1.39 1.41
N LEU A 231 5.48 0.83 0.24
CA LEU A 231 6.49 0.44 -0.74
C LEU A 231 7.27 1.64 -1.27
N LEU A 232 6.61 2.75 -1.59
CA LEU A 232 7.28 3.99 -2.01
C LEU A 232 8.20 4.55 -0.92
N VAL A 233 7.80 4.47 0.35
CA VAL A 233 8.63 4.86 1.50
C VAL A 233 9.83 3.92 1.64
N GLN A 234 9.66 2.61 1.43
CA GLN A 234 10.79 1.65 1.42
C GLN A 234 11.76 1.93 0.28
N CYS A 235 11.26 2.21 -0.92
CA CYS A 235 12.10 2.64 -2.05
C CYS A 235 12.88 3.92 -1.70
N ALA A 236 12.24 4.91 -1.07
CA ALA A 236 12.89 6.14 -0.65
C ALA A 236 14.00 5.90 0.39
N HIS A 237 13.79 4.99 1.34
CA HIS A 237 14.85 4.57 2.28
C HIS A 237 16.02 3.94 1.55
N HIS A 238 15.75 3.06 0.58
CA HIS A 238 16.78 2.41 -0.22
C HIS A 238 17.60 3.43 -1.03
N ILE A 239 16.92 4.35 -1.73
CA ILE A 239 17.55 5.42 -2.53
C ILE A 239 18.46 6.29 -1.64
N LEU A 240 18.00 6.69 -0.46
CA LEU A 240 18.76 7.56 0.43
C LEU A 240 19.96 6.85 1.09
N ALA A 241 19.83 5.55 1.40
CA ALA A 241 20.84 4.78 2.10
C ALA A 241 21.99 4.33 1.19
N ARG A 242 21.77 4.13 -0.11
CA ARG A 242 22.76 3.56 -1.02
C ARG A 242 23.42 4.61 -1.91
N PRO A 243 24.77 4.79 -1.84
CA PRO A 243 25.51 5.65 -2.75
C PRO A 243 25.34 5.27 -4.22
N SER A 244 25.23 3.97 -4.53
CA SER A 244 25.01 3.47 -5.90
C SER A 244 23.68 3.89 -6.54
N CYS A 245 22.72 4.41 -5.75
CA CYS A 245 21.50 5.04 -6.24
C CYS A 245 21.71 6.54 -6.48
N ASP A 246 22.92 6.97 -6.85
CA ASP A 246 23.20 8.38 -7.06
C ASP A 246 22.36 8.94 -8.22
N GLY A 247 21.73 10.11 -7.96
CA GLY A 247 20.81 10.74 -8.88
C GLY A 247 20.03 11.87 -8.23
N SER A 248 19.19 12.51 -9.04
CA SER A 248 18.43 13.69 -8.64
C SER A 248 17.49 13.46 -7.42
N LEU A 249 16.97 12.24 -7.27
CA LEU A 249 16.10 11.88 -6.11
C LEU A 249 16.91 11.80 -4.82
N ARG A 250 18.10 11.18 -4.86
CA ARG A 250 18.97 11.06 -3.70
C ARG A 250 19.50 12.43 -3.27
N SER A 251 20.05 13.20 -4.21
CA SER A 251 20.56 14.55 -3.95
C SER A 251 19.49 15.47 -3.38
N PHE A 252 18.25 15.41 -3.91
CA PHE A 252 17.11 16.13 -3.37
C PHE A 252 16.81 15.73 -1.92
N GLY A 253 16.79 14.44 -1.62
CA GLY A 253 16.51 13.95 -0.27
C GLY A 253 17.60 14.30 0.73
N LEU A 254 18.86 14.21 0.36
CA LEU A 254 20.00 14.57 1.22
C LEU A 254 19.99 16.05 1.59
N ARG A 255 19.65 16.96 0.65
CA ARG A 255 19.48 18.39 0.96
C ARG A 255 18.42 18.63 2.03
N ILE A 256 17.26 17.93 1.95
CA ILE A 256 16.21 18.04 2.96
C ILE A 256 16.68 17.44 4.29
N ALA A 257 17.40 16.33 4.27
CA ALA A 257 17.92 15.69 5.48
C ALA A 257 18.90 16.58 6.25
N ALA A 258 19.73 17.36 5.53
CA ALA A 258 20.70 18.28 6.10
C ALA A 258 20.05 19.45 6.88
N GLN A 259 18.84 19.84 6.49
CA GLN A 259 18.15 21.03 7.06
C GLN A 259 17.50 20.83 8.43
N GLY A 260 17.54 19.65 9.07
CA GLY A 260 16.72 19.49 10.26
C GLY A 260 16.92 18.27 11.15
N GLY A 261 18.14 17.78 11.39
CA GLY A 261 18.44 16.69 12.33
C GLY A 261 17.54 15.44 12.14
N LYS A 262 17.11 14.82 13.23
CA LYS A 262 16.24 13.62 13.20
C LYS A 262 14.91 13.84 12.45
N ARG A 263 14.33 15.05 12.52
CA ARG A 263 13.09 15.39 11.80
C ARG A 263 13.36 15.60 10.31
N GLY A 264 14.51 16.17 9.95
CA GLY A 264 14.95 16.33 8.56
C GLY A 264 15.05 15.00 7.82
N LYS A 265 15.68 13.98 8.42
CA LYS A 265 15.78 12.63 7.84
C LYS A 265 14.39 12.01 7.55
N LYS A 266 13.45 12.11 8.50
CA LYS A 266 12.07 11.59 8.28
C LYS A 266 11.33 12.36 7.18
N ARG A 267 11.49 13.69 7.11
CA ARG A 267 10.91 14.52 6.04
C ARG A 267 11.51 14.19 4.68
N ALA A 268 12.83 13.98 4.61
CA ALA A 268 13.53 13.60 3.39
C ALA A 268 12.97 12.31 2.79
N VAL A 269 12.76 11.27 3.59
CA VAL A 269 12.19 10.00 3.13
C VAL A 269 10.81 10.21 2.51
N VAL A 270 9.92 10.94 3.15
CA VAL A 270 8.57 11.19 2.67
C VAL A 270 8.58 12.06 1.40
N ALA A 271 9.45 13.06 1.36
CA ALA A 271 9.60 13.95 0.20
C ALA A 271 10.13 13.19 -1.02
N VAL A 272 11.13 12.29 -0.84
CA VAL A 272 11.64 11.41 -1.89
C VAL A 272 10.56 10.44 -2.34
N ALA A 273 9.82 9.80 -1.43
CA ALA A 273 8.72 8.90 -1.78
C ALA A 273 7.64 9.61 -2.62
N ARG A 274 7.28 10.85 -2.28
CA ARG A 274 6.36 11.67 -3.05
C ARG A 274 6.91 12.01 -4.44
N LYS A 275 8.16 12.44 -4.52
CA LYS A 275 8.82 12.77 -5.80
C LYS A 275 8.98 11.52 -6.66
N LEU A 276 9.27 10.36 -6.05
CA LEU A 276 9.30 9.08 -6.73
C LEU A 276 7.93 8.72 -7.33
N ALA A 277 6.84 8.87 -6.58
CA ALA A 277 5.49 8.61 -7.11
C ALA A 277 5.18 9.47 -8.35
N VAL A 278 5.61 10.73 -8.37
CA VAL A 278 5.47 11.63 -9.51
C VAL A 278 6.35 11.19 -10.69
N LEU A 279 7.60 10.80 -10.42
CA LEU A 279 8.51 10.29 -11.45
C LEU A 279 7.96 9.04 -12.13
N LEU A 280 7.48 8.07 -11.35
CA LEU A 280 6.89 6.84 -11.89
C LEU A 280 5.68 7.13 -12.79
N HIS A 281 4.92 8.19 -12.50
CA HIS A 281 3.81 8.62 -13.36
C HIS A 281 4.29 9.24 -14.67
N HIS A 282 5.43 9.92 -14.67
CA HIS A 282 5.99 10.49 -15.89
C HIS A 282 6.59 9.41 -16.81
N LEU A 283 7.10 8.33 -16.22
CA LEU A 283 7.70 7.24 -16.98
C LEU A 283 6.67 6.31 -17.61
N TRP A 284 5.46 6.32 -17.12
CA TRP A 284 4.35 5.51 -17.61
C TRP A 284 3.45 6.30 -18.57
#